data_5fe642294dc267358ed0d4b5c7f10384
#
_entry.id   5fe642294dc267358ed0d4b5c7f10384
#
_cell.length_a   1.000
_cell.length_b   1.000
_cell.length_c   1.000
_cell.angle_alpha   90.00
_cell.angle_beta   90.00
_cell.angle_gamma   90.00
#
_symmetry.space_group_name_H-M   'P 1'
#
loop_
_entity.id
_entity.type
_entity.pdbx_description
1 polymer ?
#
loop_
_entity_poly.entity_id
_entity_poly.type
_entity_poly.pdbx_seq_one_letter_code
_entity_poly.pdbx_strand_id
1 'polypeptide(L)'
;KLFKGDRHMPALIFGILNSVALILFIYGGDALWVNILSMVLFGIAIGVLICFLGGLLAVDIVPRKATGAALGVVGVASYIAAGLQDVASGWLIDANITVAENGEKIYDFSQAAIFWIAASVISFLLPLLNRKKKQAA
;
A
#
# COMPACT_ATOMS: atom_id res chain seq x y z
N LYS A 1 -7.76 -7.65 -22.51
CA LYS A 1 -7.09 -8.90 -22.99
C LYS A 1 -5.67 -9.09 -22.45
N LEU A 2 -5.03 -8.07 -21.85
CA LEU A 2 -3.64 -8.14 -21.37
C LEU A 2 -3.42 -9.21 -20.27
N PHE A 3 -4.37 -9.47 -19.40
CA PHE A 3 -4.17 -10.35 -18.24
C PHE A 3 -5.02 -11.63 -18.27
N LYS A 4 -5.68 -11.97 -19.40
CA LYS A 4 -6.46 -13.21 -19.63
C LYS A 4 -7.36 -13.63 -18.44
N GLY A 5 -7.87 -12.66 -17.66
CA GLY A 5 -8.70 -12.93 -16.48
C GLY A 5 -7.92 -13.24 -15.19
N ASP A 6 -6.60 -13.28 -15.22
CA ASP A 6 -5.77 -13.42 -13.99
C ASP A 6 -5.68 -12.07 -13.27
N ARG A 7 -6.31 -11.96 -12.12
CA ARG A 7 -6.36 -10.73 -11.31
C ARG A 7 -5.20 -10.59 -10.33
N HIS A 8 -4.43 -11.66 -10.12
CA HIS A 8 -3.26 -11.62 -9.25
C HIS A 8 -2.09 -10.92 -9.94
N MET A 9 -1.95 -11.03 -11.26
CA MET A 9 -0.88 -10.38 -12.01
C MET A 9 -0.92 -8.84 -11.93
N PRO A 10 -2.06 -8.17 -12.18
CA PRO A 10 -2.13 -6.71 -11.97
C PRO A 10 -1.81 -6.31 -10.55
N ALA A 11 -2.35 -7.00 -9.54
CA ALA A 11 -2.08 -6.70 -8.13
C ALA A 11 -0.59 -6.78 -7.81
N LEU A 12 0.12 -7.77 -8.36
CA LEU A 12 1.55 -7.96 -8.15
C LEU A 12 2.36 -6.87 -8.85
N ILE A 13 2.06 -6.58 -10.12
CA ILE A 13 2.78 -5.56 -10.90
C ILE A 13 2.62 -4.18 -10.25
N PHE A 14 1.39 -3.80 -9.92
CA PHE A 14 1.12 -2.50 -9.30
C PHE A 14 1.54 -2.46 -7.82
N GLY A 15 1.59 -3.58 -7.12
CA GLY A 15 2.19 -3.69 -5.79
C GLY A 15 3.70 -3.42 -5.81
N ILE A 16 4.41 -4.01 -6.75
CA ILE A 16 5.85 -3.72 -6.98
C ILE A 16 6.04 -2.25 -7.35
N LEU A 17 5.23 -1.73 -8.29
CA LEU A 17 5.30 -0.34 -8.70
C LEU A 17 5.08 0.62 -7.50
N ASN A 18 4.12 0.31 -6.63
CA ASN A 18 3.85 1.05 -5.41
C ASN A 18 5.06 1.09 -4.47
N SER A 19 5.70 -0.07 -4.24
CA SER A 19 6.88 -0.16 -3.38
C SER A 19 8.08 0.59 -3.97
N VAL A 20 8.29 0.48 -5.28
CA VAL A 20 9.36 1.22 -5.99
C VAL A 20 9.12 2.72 -5.92
N ALA A 21 7.87 3.17 -6.15
CA ALA A 21 7.52 4.57 -6.07
C ALA A 21 7.72 5.14 -4.65
N LEU A 22 7.37 4.35 -3.62
CA LEU A 22 7.58 4.73 -2.23
C LEU A 22 9.08 4.84 -1.87
N ILE A 23 9.90 3.89 -2.29
CA ILE A 23 11.35 3.92 -2.11
C ILE A 23 11.95 5.13 -2.82
N LEU A 24 11.51 5.39 -4.06
CA LEU A 24 11.97 6.55 -4.83
C LEU A 24 11.58 7.86 -4.15
N PHE A 25 10.39 7.95 -3.57
CA PHE A 25 9.94 9.14 -2.83
C PHE A 25 10.77 9.39 -1.58
N ILE A 26 11.10 8.34 -0.82
CA ILE A 26 11.83 8.45 0.46
C ILE A 26 13.32 8.67 0.23
N TYR A 27 13.92 7.97 -0.72
CA TYR A 27 15.37 7.94 -0.92
C TYR A 27 15.84 8.64 -2.21
N GLY A 28 14.93 9.17 -3.02
CA GLY A 28 15.24 9.80 -4.31
C GLY A 28 15.94 11.17 -4.23
N GLY A 29 16.15 11.69 -3.01
CA GLY A 29 16.80 12.97 -2.76
C GLY A 29 15.90 14.19 -3.00
N ASP A 30 16.52 15.39 -3.01
CA ASP A 30 15.78 16.66 -3.04
C ASP A 30 15.39 17.13 -4.45
N ALA A 31 15.62 16.31 -5.48
CA ALA A 31 15.30 16.66 -6.85
C ALA A 31 13.76 16.71 -7.07
N LEU A 32 13.24 17.90 -7.35
CA LEU A 32 11.81 18.14 -7.55
C LEU A 32 11.17 17.17 -8.57
N TRP A 33 11.86 16.88 -9.66
CA TRP A 33 11.38 15.96 -10.69
C TRP A 33 11.23 14.52 -10.20
N VAL A 34 12.14 14.06 -9.34
CA VAL A 34 12.08 12.72 -8.74
C VAL A 34 10.87 12.63 -7.82
N ASN A 35 10.63 13.66 -7.01
CA ASN A 35 9.49 13.72 -6.11
C ASN A 35 8.16 13.76 -6.87
N ILE A 36 8.05 14.57 -7.93
CA ILE A 36 6.85 14.60 -8.77
C ILE A 36 6.60 13.25 -9.43
N LEU A 37 7.64 12.65 -10.03
CA LEU A 37 7.53 11.35 -10.69
C LEU A 37 7.10 10.26 -9.70
N SER A 38 7.72 10.19 -8.53
CA SER A 38 7.38 9.21 -7.50
C SER A 38 5.94 9.35 -7.01
N MET A 39 5.45 10.57 -6.80
CA MET A 39 4.07 10.84 -6.41
C MET A 39 3.07 10.41 -7.49
N VAL A 40 3.35 10.68 -8.77
CA VAL A 40 2.50 10.26 -9.89
C VAL A 40 2.45 8.74 -9.98
N LEU A 41 3.60 8.06 -9.92
CA LEU A 41 3.67 6.60 -9.95
C LEU A 41 2.94 5.97 -8.76
N PHE A 42 3.11 6.54 -7.58
CA PHE A 42 2.45 6.10 -6.36
C PHE A 42 0.93 6.25 -6.46
N GLY A 43 0.44 7.40 -6.94
CA GLY A 43 -0.99 7.64 -7.15
C GLY A 43 -1.61 6.65 -8.15
N ILE A 44 -0.93 6.39 -9.28
CA ILE A 44 -1.37 5.39 -10.27
C ILE A 44 -1.41 4.00 -9.64
N ALA A 45 -0.36 3.60 -8.94
CA ALA A 45 -0.27 2.28 -8.33
C ALA A 45 -1.39 2.05 -7.30
N ILE A 46 -1.60 3.00 -6.39
CA ILE A 46 -2.68 2.94 -5.38
C ILE A 46 -4.05 2.89 -6.04
N GLY A 47 -4.32 3.76 -7.03
CA GLY A 47 -5.60 3.79 -7.72
C GLY A 47 -5.97 2.45 -8.35
N VAL A 48 -5.00 1.82 -9.02
CA VAL A 48 -5.18 0.48 -9.61
C VAL A 48 -5.35 -0.58 -8.52
N LEU A 49 -4.56 -0.57 -7.46
CA LEU A 49 -4.66 -1.54 -6.37
C LEU A 49 -6.01 -1.47 -5.66
N ILE A 50 -6.52 -0.28 -5.37
CA ILE A 50 -7.85 -0.09 -4.77
C ILE A 50 -8.94 -0.65 -5.70
N CYS A 51 -8.87 -0.37 -6.99
CA CYS A 51 -9.83 -0.87 -7.96
C CYS A 51 -9.81 -2.40 -8.04
N PHE A 52 -8.63 -3.01 -8.13
CA PHE A 52 -8.50 -4.47 -8.30
C PHE A 52 -8.71 -5.24 -7.00
N LEU A 53 -8.10 -4.85 -5.91
CA LEU A 53 -8.18 -5.58 -4.63
C LEU A 53 -9.45 -5.22 -3.85
N GLY A 54 -9.75 -3.94 -3.72
CA GLY A 54 -10.91 -3.46 -2.98
C GLY A 54 -12.24 -3.63 -3.72
N GLY A 55 -12.21 -3.49 -5.05
CA GLY A 55 -13.41 -3.57 -5.89
C GLY A 55 -13.59 -4.93 -6.54
N LEU A 56 -12.82 -5.21 -7.57
CA LEU A 56 -13.06 -6.35 -8.46
C LEU A 56 -12.88 -7.72 -7.78
N LEU A 57 -11.85 -7.87 -6.94
CA LEU A 57 -11.60 -9.13 -6.25
C LEU A 57 -12.73 -9.46 -5.26
N ALA A 58 -13.20 -8.46 -4.52
CA ALA A 58 -14.30 -8.63 -3.57
C ALA A 58 -15.61 -9.07 -4.25
N VAL A 59 -15.89 -8.48 -5.43
CA VAL A 59 -17.11 -8.79 -6.21
C VAL A 59 -17.08 -10.19 -6.81
N ASP A 60 -15.90 -10.71 -7.16
CA ASP A 60 -15.77 -12.02 -7.79
C ASP A 60 -15.95 -13.21 -6.84
N ILE A 61 -15.71 -13.01 -5.55
CA ILE A 61 -15.77 -14.08 -4.55
C ILE A 61 -17.19 -14.31 -4.03
N VAL A 62 -18.11 -13.40 -4.30
CA VAL A 62 -19.48 -13.45 -3.78
C VAL A 62 -20.52 -13.46 -4.89
N PRO A 63 -21.73 -14.04 -4.65
CA PRO A 63 -22.83 -13.94 -5.59
C PRO A 63 -23.26 -12.46 -5.74
N ARG A 64 -23.80 -12.12 -6.91
CA ARG A 64 -24.21 -10.74 -7.26
C ARG A 64 -25.11 -10.06 -6.20
N LYS A 65 -25.94 -10.83 -5.52
CA LYS A 65 -26.83 -10.32 -4.46
C LYS A 65 -26.08 -9.87 -3.21
N ALA A 66 -24.87 -10.37 -2.97
CA ALA A 66 -24.06 -10.08 -1.79
C ALA A 66 -22.93 -9.07 -2.07
N THR A 67 -22.80 -8.54 -3.30
CA THR A 67 -21.73 -7.63 -3.72
C THR A 67 -21.62 -6.41 -2.81
N GLY A 68 -22.74 -5.75 -2.49
CA GLY A 68 -22.73 -4.57 -1.61
C GLY A 68 -22.21 -4.87 -0.21
N ALA A 69 -22.62 -6.01 0.36
CA ALA A 69 -22.13 -6.45 1.66
C ALA A 69 -20.62 -6.75 1.65
N ALA A 70 -20.13 -7.42 0.60
CA ALA A 70 -18.71 -7.72 0.45
C ALA A 70 -17.87 -6.44 0.34
N LEU A 71 -18.29 -5.47 -0.47
CA LEU A 71 -17.62 -4.18 -0.59
C LEU A 71 -17.64 -3.39 0.73
N GLY A 72 -18.76 -3.46 1.47
CA GLY A 72 -18.85 -2.85 2.80
C GLY A 72 -17.86 -3.45 3.80
N VAL A 73 -17.74 -4.77 3.85
CA VAL A 73 -16.76 -5.46 4.72
C VAL A 73 -15.33 -5.09 4.36
N VAL A 74 -14.99 -5.09 3.06
CA VAL A 74 -13.66 -4.66 2.59
C VAL A 74 -13.39 -3.21 2.96
N GLY A 75 -14.39 -2.32 2.79
CA GLY A 75 -14.27 -0.91 3.16
C GLY A 75 -13.97 -0.74 4.65
N VAL A 76 -14.78 -1.35 5.52
CA VAL A 76 -14.58 -1.29 6.98
C VAL A 76 -13.20 -1.82 7.38
N ALA A 77 -12.79 -2.98 6.87
CA ALA A 77 -11.49 -3.56 7.14
C ALA A 77 -10.34 -2.64 6.70
N SER A 78 -10.48 -2.01 5.52
CA SER A 78 -9.50 -1.07 4.98
C SER A 78 -9.35 0.18 5.86
N TYR A 79 -10.46 0.76 6.34
CA TYR A 79 -10.40 1.93 7.22
C TYR A 79 -9.83 1.61 8.59
N ILE A 80 -10.15 0.42 9.16
CA ILE A 80 -9.54 -0.03 10.41
C ILE A 80 -8.02 -0.18 10.23
N ALA A 81 -7.59 -0.82 9.14
CA ALA A 81 -6.17 -1.00 8.84
C ALA A 81 -5.45 0.34 8.64
N ALA A 82 -6.08 1.30 7.93
CA ALA A 82 -5.54 2.64 7.76
C ALA A 82 -5.39 3.37 9.09
N GLY A 83 -6.41 3.35 9.95
CA GLY A 83 -6.33 3.96 11.27
C GLY A 83 -5.24 3.35 12.15
N LEU A 84 -5.07 2.03 12.13
CA LEU A 84 -3.97 1.36 12.85
C LEU A 84 -2.59 1.76 12.29
N GLN A 85 -2.47 1.87 10.97
CA GLN A 85 -1.25 2.35 10.32
C GLN A 85 -0.91 3.79 10.72
N ASP A 86 -1.90 4.69 10.76
CA ASP A 86 -1.71 6.08 11.13
C ASP A 86 -1.24 6.20 12.59
N VAL A 87 -1.86 5.46 13.52
CA VAL A 87 -1.45 5.42 14.92
C VAL A 87 -0.02 4.87 15.07
N ALA A 88 0.30 3.77 14.39
CA ALA A 88 1.63 3.18 14.43
C ALA A 88 2.69 4.15 13.85
N SER A 89 2.38 4.82 12.73
CA SER A 89 3.26 5.81 12.12
C SER A 89 3.48 7.01 13.02
N GLY A 90 2.42 7.53 13.62
CA GLY A 90 2.51 8.63 14.58
C GLY A 90 3.39 8.28 15.78
N TRP A 91 3.19 7.10 16.35
CA TRP A 91 4.02 6.62 17.46
C TRP A 91 5.50 6.45 17.09
N LEU A 92 5.79 5.92 15.90
CA LEU A 92 7.17 5.78 15.42
C LEU A 92 7.85 7.14 15.20
N ILE A 93 7.11 8.13 14.70
CA ILE A 93 7.63 9.49 14.49
C ILE A 93 7.85 10.17 15.83
N ASP A 94 6.88 10.10 16.76
CA ASP A 94 6.97 10.71 18.08
C ASP A 94 8.13 10.15 18.91
N ALA A 95 8.40 8.84 18.79
CA ALA A 95 9.50 8.18 19.49
C ALA A 95 10.90 8.63 18.98
N ASN A 96 10.97 9.26 17.81
CA ASN A 96 12.22 9.70 17.17
C ASN A 96 12.30 11.23 17.00
N ILE A 97 11.53 11.98 17.77
CA ILE A 97 11.65 13.44 17.83
C ILE A 97 12.91 13.82 18.60
N THR A 98 13.75 14.63 18.00
CA THR A 98 14.87 15.29 18.66
C THR A 98 14.61 16.79 18.77
N VAL A 99 15.10 17.41 19.84
CA VAL A 99 14.97 18.86 20.04
C VAL A 99 16.33 19.50 19.79
N ALA A 100 16.37 20.42 18.82
CA ALA A 100 17.57 21.19 18.52
C ALA A 100 17.88 22.19 19.65
N GLU A 101 19.10 22.72 19.68
CA GLU A 101 19.56 23.72 20.70
C GLU A 101 18.69 25.00 20.72
N ASN A 102 18.08 25.35 19.59
CA ASN A 102 17.16 26.48 19.46
C ASN A 102 15.71 26.17 19.94
N GLY A 103 15.45 24.95 20.43
CA GLY A 103 14.13 24.52 20.91
C GLY A 103 13.20 24.00 19.80
N GLU A 104 13.63 23.96 18.54
CA GLU A 104 12.83 23.40 17.43
C GLU A 104 12.81 21.87 17.47
N LYS A 105 11.64 21.29 17.19
CA LYS A 105 11.48 19.84 17.07
C LYS A 105 11.92 19.37 15.68
N ILE A 106 12.88 18.47 15.65
CA ILE A 106 13.33 17.79 14.43
C ILE A 106 12.64 16.42 14.40
N TYR A 107 11.87 16.18 13.34
CA TYR A 107 11.16 14.92 13.13
C TYR A 107 12.00 13.97 12.29
N ASP A 108 12.31 12.79 12.82
CA ASP A 108 12.99 11.73 12.08
C ASP A 108 11.96 10.71 11.57
N PHE A 109 11.79 10.65 10.25
CA PHE A 109 10.87 9.76 9.57
C PHE A 109 11.49 8.41 9.19
N SER A 110 12.76 8.16 9.52
CA SER A 110 13.50 6.97 9.05
C SER A 110 12.82 5.66 9.44
N GLN A 111 12.36 5.54 10.69
CA GLN A 111 11.70 4.34 11.17
C GLN A 111 10.28 4.18 10.58
N ALA A 112 9.55 5.26 10.44
CA ALA A 112 8.26 5.26 9.77
C ALA A 112 8.39 4.87 8.29
N ALA A 113 9.43 5.36 7.61
CA ALA A 113 9.75 5.00 6.22
C ALA A 113 10.01 3.49 6.05
N ILE A 114 10.82 2.90 6.94
CA ILE A 114 11.08 1.45 6.93
C ILE A 114 9.79 0.68 7.18
N PHE A 115 8.96 1.11 8.11
CA PHE A 115 7.66 0.50 8.40
C PHE A 115 6.74 0.55 7.18
N TRP A 116 6.63 1.67 6.48
CA TRP A 116 5.79 1.82 5.29
C TRP A 116 6.29 0.96 4.12
N ILE A 117 7.62 0.92 3.89
CA ILE A 117 8.21 0.06 2.85
C ILE A 117 7.96 -1.41 3.18
N ALA A 118 8.20 -1.83 4.43
CA ALA A 118 7.97 -3.21 4.85
C ALA A 118 6.50 -3.62 4.69
N ALA A 119 5.55 -2.76 5.12
CA ALA A 119 4.12 -2.99 4.97
C ALA A 119 3.72 -3.11 3.49
N SER A 120 4.26 -2.23 2.62
CA SER A 120 4.03 -2.29 1.17
C SER A 120 4.54 -3.60 0.57
N VAL A 121 5.76 -4.02 0.90
CA VAL A 121 6.35 -5.28 0.41
C VAL A 121 5.54 -6.49 0.88
N ILE A 122 5.17 -6.56 2.15
CA ILE A 122 4.36 -7.65 2.70
C ILE A 122 3.00 -7.70 1.98
N SER A 123 2.37 -6.56 1.75
CA SER A 123 1.06 -6.45 1.11
C SER A 123 1.03 -7.08 -0.28
N PHE A 124 2.06 -6.86 -1.12
CA PHE A 124 2.06 -7.46 -2.45
C PHE A 124 2.56 -8.92 -2.47
N LEU A 125 3.24 -9.38 -1.43
CA LEU A 125 3.64 -10.79 -1.30
C LEU A 125 2.46 -11.71 -0.92
N LEU A 126 1.46 -11.21 -0.18
CA LEU A 126 0.29 -11.98 0.25
C LEU A 126 -0.46 -12.65 -0.92
N PRO A 127 -0.75 -11.98 -2.05
CA PRO A 127 -1.38 -12.61 -3.20
C PRO A 127 -0.56 -13.76 -3.81
N LEU A 128 0.78 -13.73 -3.69
CA LEU A 128 1.65 -14.80 -4.18
C LEU A 128 1.51 -16.08 -3.37
N LEU A 129 1.32 -15.98 -2.07
CA LEU A 129 1.12 -17.12 -1.18
C LEU A 129 -0.18 -17.87 -1.51
N ASN A 130 -1.23 -17.16 -1.89
CA ASN A 130 -2.51 -17.74 -2.28
C ASN A 130 -2.48 -18.39 -3.67
N ARG A 131 -1.58 -18.00 -4.56
CA ARG A 131 -1.46 -18.58 -5.91
C ARG A 131 -1.02 -20.04 -5.87
N LYS A 132 -0.10 -20.39 -4.94
CA LYS A 132 0.40 -21.78 -4.77
C LYS A 132 -0.67 -22.76 -4.31
N LYS A 133 -1.65 -22.33 -3.51
CA LYS A 133 -2.75 -23.19 -3.05
C LYS A 133 -3.74 -23.57 -4.14
N LYS A 134 -3.98 -22.72 -5.14
CA LYS A 134 -4.91 -22.99 -6.25
C LYS A 134 -4.33 -23.92 -7.32
N GLN A 135 -3.02 -24.09 -7.40
CA GLN A 135 -2.37 -25.04 -8.33
C GLN A 135 -2.21 -26.45 -7.75
N ALA A 136 -2.42 -26.60 -6.43
CA ALA A 136 -2.30 -27.88 -5.72
C ALA A 136 -3.65 -28.56 -5.40
N ALA A 137 -4.77 -27.95 -5.81
CA ALA A 137 -6.13 -28.48 -5.72
C ALA A 137 -6.73 -28.70 -7.11
#